data_ee38cbcb6deff31bc7c5b021c73a16c8
#
_entry.id   ee38cbcb6deff31bc7c5b021c73a16c8
#
_cell.length_a   1.000
_cell.length_b   1.000
_cell.length_c   1.000
_cell.angle_alpha   90.00
_cell.angle_beta   90.00
_cell.angle_gamma   90.00
#
_symmetry.space_group_name_H-M   'P 1'
#
loop_
_entity.id
_entity.type
_entity.pdbx_description
1 polymer ?
#
loop_
_entity_poly.entity_id
_entity_poly.type
_entity_poly.pdbx_seq_one_letter_code
_entity_poly.pdbx_strand_id
1 'polypeptide(L)'
;MIDALFGSKTRVKLLNLFFNNPGKEFYVREITRIIDEQVNSVRRELSNMQNANVVKSTTKDRKLYYEVNQRHKYYLPLRAIFSGTEIKEDIVSVVNSSDNWYSRIRPVKDDIKLFIISGVLVDNSSSVTDMLIVGDNNSHRLSKWAAKIEKDEARELNYTIMSPEELYYRSSLKDKFLASIIESENRIIVDTDN
;
A
#
# COMPACT_ATOMS: atom_id res chain seq x y z
N MET A 1 -7.79 22.90 -16.69
CA MET A 1 -8.74 22.95 -15.55
C MET A 1 -8.14 22.38 -14.26
N ILE A 2 -7.55 21.20 -14.27
CA ILE A 2 -6.91 20.56 -13.09
C ILE A 2 -5.74 21.39 -12.54
N ASP A 3 -4.94 22.03 -13.40
CA ASP A 3 -3.81 22.89 -12.99
C ASP A 3 -4.23 24.03 -12.05
N ALA A 4 -5.41 24.61 -12.29
CA ALA A 4 -5.93 25.68 -11.45
C ALA A 4 -6.31 25.21 -10.03
N LEU A 5 -6.81 24.00 -9.88
CA LEU A 5 -7.14 23.41 -8.58
C LEU A 5 -5.90 23.10 -7.74
N PHE A 6 -4.81 22.68 -8.38
CA PHE A 6 -3.58 22.28 -7.68
C PHE A 6 -2.53 23.40 -7.60
N GLY A 7 -2.81 24.58 -8.19
CA GLY A 7 -2.01 25.80 -8.04
C GLY A 7 -0.60 25.78 -8.67
N SER A 8 -0.18 24.69 -9.30
CA SER A 8 1.12 24.55 -9.94
C SER A 8 1.07 23.53 -11.07
N LYS A 9 1.38 24.01 -12.30
CA LYS A 9 1.47 23.17 -13.49
C LYS A 9 2.52 22.06 -13.33
N THR A 10 3.68 22.39 -12.76
CA THR A 10 4.74 21.44 -12.49
C THR A 10 4.26 20.35 -11.52
N ARG A 11 3.50 20.71 -10.48
CA ARG A 11 2.91 19.76 -9.51
C ARG A 11 1.96 18.80 -10.20
N VAL A 12 1.06 19.27 -11.04
CA VAL A 12 0.12 18.42 -11.78
C VAL A 12 0.84 17.45 -12.70
N LYS A 13 1.87 17.91 -13.43
CA LYS A 13 2.69 17.02 -14.25
C LYS A 13 3.41 15.94 -13.43
N LEU A 14 3.93 16.29 -12.24
CA LEU A 14 4.55 15.33 -11.30
C LEU A 14 3.53 14.32 -10.78
N LEU A 15 2.35 14.77 -10.36
CA LEU A 15 1.28 13.89 -9.90
C LEU A 15 0.86 12.92 -11.01
N ASN A 16 0.67 13.40 -12.25
CA ASN A 16 0.41 12.53 -13.40
C ASN A 16 1.54 11.50 -13.62
N LEU A 17 2.81 11.93 -13.55
CA LEU A 17 3.94 11.03 -13.72
C LEU A 17 3.92 9.91 -12.69
N PHE A 18 3.81 10.25 -11.40
CA PHE A 18 3.90 9.30 -10.31
C PHE A 18 2.69 8.38 -10.22
N PHE A 19 1.47 8.90 -10.34
CA PHE A 19 0.26 8.09 -10.20
C PHE A 19 -0.01 7.17 -11.41
N ASN A 20 0.57 7.48 -12.58
CA ASN A 20 0.54 6.57 -13.74
C ASN A 20 1.69 5.55 -13.76
N ASN A 21 2.65 5.67 -12.84
CA ASN A 21 3.79 4.75 -12.74
C ASN A 21 4.01 4.32 -11.28
N PRO A 22 3.03 3.69 -10.62
CA PRO A 22 3.19 3.21 -9.25
C PRO A 22 4.31 2.18 -9.18
N GLY A 23 5.10 2.22 -8.08
CA GLY A 23 6.25 1.32 -7.88
C GLY A 23 7.48 1.64 -8.74
N LYS A 24 7.42 2.66 -9.62
CA LYS A 24 8.57 3.09 -10.39
C LYS A 24 9.26 4.28 -9.72
N GLU A 25 10.57 4.16 -9.58
CA GLU A 25 11.43 5.21 -9.05
C GLU A 25 11.99 6.09 -10.17
N PHE A 26 12.08 7.39 -9.93
CA PHE A 26 12.63 8.37 -10.87
C PHE A 26 13.61 9.30 -10.16
N TYR A 27 14.72 9.65 -10.78
CA TYR A 27 15.63 10.69 -10.28
C TYR A 27 15.36 12.06 -10.95
N VAL A 28 15.75 13.13 -10.30
CA VAL A 28 15.37 14.52 -10.71
C VAL A 28 15.62 14.83 -12.18
N ARG A 29 16.79 14.46 -12.73
CA ARG A 29 17.11 14.76 -14.15
C ARG A 29 16.24 13.96 -15.14
N GLU A 30 15.84 12.75 -14.77
CA GLU A 30 14.91 11.95 -15.55
C GLU A 30 13.52 12.60 -15.55
N ILE A 31 13.03 12.97 -14.34
CA ILE A 31 11.76 13.66 -14.17
C ILE A 31 11.71 14.91 -15.04
N THR A 32 12.74 15.79 -14.98
CA THR A 32 12.75 17.05 -15.75
C THR A 32 12.64 16.82 -17.24
N ARG A 33 13.24 15.73 -17.77
CA ARG A 33 13.13 15.39 -19.19
C ARG A 33 11.74 14.89 -19.57
N ILE A 34 11.14 14.05 -18.69
CA ILE A 34 9.83 13.45 -18.97
C ILE A 34 8.74 14.51 -18.97
N ILE A 35 8.74 15.40 -17.97
CA ILE A 35 7.66 16.39 -17.82
C ILE A 35 7.93 17.74 -18.48
N ASP A 36 9.12 17.89 -19.08
CA ASP A 36 9.58 19.15 -19.71
C ASP A 36 9.41 20.37 -18.80
N GLU A 37 10.13 20.34 -17.66
CA GLU A 37 10.10 21.40 -16.65
C GLU A 37 11.49 21.70 -16.11
N GLN A 38 11.69 22.90 -15.58
CA GLN A 38 12.98 23.32 -15.04
C GLN A 38 13.32 22.60 -13.74
N VAL A 39 14.60 22.25 -13.57
CA VAL A 39 15.13 21.51 -12.41
C VAL A 39 14.72 22.11 -11.06
N ASN A 40 14.80 23.44 -10.93
CA ASN A 40 14.48 24.14 -9.68
C ASN A 40 12.99 24.05 -9.33
N SER A 41 12.11 24.16 -10.34
CA SER A 41 10.67 23.98 -10.16
C SER A 41 10.34 22.56 -9.73
N VAL A 42 10.95 21.56 -10.39
CA VAL A 42 10.79 20.14 -10.05
C VAL A 42 11.25 19.86 -8.62
N ARG A 43 12.44 20.31 -8.23
CA ARG A 43 12.96 20.11 -6.86
C ARG A 43 12.05 20.72 -5.79
N ARG A 44 11.56 21.94 -6.01
CA ARG A 44 10.64 22.59 -5.07
C ARG A 44 9.35 21.80 -4.89
N GLU A 45 8.75 21.38 -6.01
CA GLU A 45 7.49 20.62 -5.92
C GLU A 45 7.70 19.21 -5.37
N LEU A 46 8.82 18.53 -5.67
CA LEU A 46 9.16 17.24 -5.04
C LEU A 46 9.33 17.38 -3.53
N SER A 47 9.98 18.46 -3.05
CA SER A 47 10.09 18.74 -1.62
C SER A 47 8.70 18.94 -0.98
N ASN A 48 7.81 19.70 -1.62
CA ASN A 48 6.45 19.91 -1.15
C ASN A 48 5.66 18.57 -1.08
N MET A 49 5.77 17.75 -2.13
CA MET A 49 5.10 16.44 -2.19
C MET A 49 5.66 15.46 -1.16
N GLN A 50 6.97 15.52 -0.87
CA GLN A 50 7.61 14.71 0.16
C GLN A 50 7.16 15.15 1.56
N ASN A 51 7.10 16.44 1.85
CA ASN A 51 6.58 16.98 3.10
C ASN A 51 5.11 16.60 3.34
N ALA A 52 4.34 16.48 2.26
CA ALA A 52 2.96 15.98 2.29
C ALA A 52 2.86 14.45 2.30
N ASN A 53 3.99 13.72 2.32
CA ASN A 53 4.06 12.26 2.23
C ASN A 53 3.40 11.65 0.96
N VAL A 54 3.16 12.43 -0.09
CA VAL A 54 2.61 11.94 -1.36
C VAL A 54 3.67 11.16 -2.16
N VAL A 55 4.93 11.57 -2.04
CA VAL A 55 6.07 10.83 -2.59
C VAL A 55 7.05 10.49 -1.48
N LYS A 56 7.73 9.36 -1.61
CA LYS A 56 8.86 8.95 -0.77
C LYS A 56 10.14 9.01 -1.59
N SER A 57 11.28 9.12 -0.91
CA SER A 57 12.58 9.16 -1.57
C SER A 57 13.55 8.15 -0.97
N THR A 58 14.37 7.55 -1.82
CA THR A 58 15.45 6.60 -1.49
C THR A 58 16.75 7.06 -2.11
N THR A 59 17.85 6.91 -1.37
CA THR A 59 19.19 7.20 -1.92
C THR A 59 19.83 5.89 -2.40
N LYS A 60 20.13 5.85 -3.70
CA LYS A 60 20.85 4.73 -4.35
C LYS A 60 22.02 5.31 -5.15
N ASP A 61 23.21 4.77 -5.01
CA ASP A 61 24.41 5.18 -5.75
C ASP A 61 24.65 6.71 -5.73
N ARG A 62 24.52 7.34 -4.56
CA ARG A 62 24.61 8.80 -4.36
C ARG A 62 23.61 9.64 -5.15
N LYS A 63 22.54 9.02 -5.65
CA LYS A 63 21.42 9.70 -6.32
C LYS A 63 20.15 9.53 -5.50
N LEU A 64 19.35 10.57 -5.48
CA LEU A 64 18.04 10.57 -4.83
C LEU A 64 16.97 10.21 -5.86
N TYR A 65 16.26 9.13 -5.57
CA TYR A 65 15.14 8.63 -6.36
C TYR A 65 13.84 8.89 -5.62
N TYR A 66 12.80 9.18 -6.38
CA TYR A 66 11.47 9.49 -5.87
C TYR A 66 10.46 8.51 -6.47
N GLU A 67 9.51 8.08 -5.66
CA GLU A 67 8.38 7.25 -6.09
C GLU A 67 7.10 7.68 -5.35
N VAL A 68 5.92 7.32 -5.87
CA VAL A 68 4.66 7.58 -5.18
C VAL A 68 4.57 6.78 -3.89
N ASN A 69 4.10 7.41 -2.83
CA ASN A 69 3.82 6.71 -1.59
C ASN A 69 2.45 6.05 -1.65
N GLN A 70 2.41 4.77 -1.98
CA GLN A 70 1.17 3.99 -2.08
C GLN A 70 0.47 3.79 -0.72
N ARG A 71 1.18 4.05 0.39
CA ARG A 71 0.63 4.02 1.76
C ARG A 71 0.01 5.36 2.19
N HIS A 72 0.06 6.38 1.33
CA HIS A 72 -0.56 7.66 1.62
C HIS A 72 -2.08 7.50 1.74
N LYS A 73 -2.68 8.09 2.77
CA LYS A 73 -4.13 7.95 3.07
C LYS A 73 -5.04 8.35 1.89
N TYR A 74 -4.62 9.30 1.07
CA TYR A 74 -5.34 9.72 -0.13
C TYR A 74 -4.78 9.12 -1.42
N TYR A 75 -4.01 8.03 -1.35
CA TYR A 75 -3.41 7.44 -2.54
C TYR A 75 -4.44 7.05 -3.59
N LEU A 76 -5.46 6.29 -3.22
CA LEU A 76 -6.49 5.82 -4.16
C LEU A 76 -7.31 6.97 -4.76
N PRO A 77 -7.83 7.96 -3.99
CA PRO A 77 -8.48 9.14 -4.54
C PRO A 77 -7.60 9.93 -5.51
N LEU A 78 -6.35 10.19 -5.15
CA LEU A 78 -5.41 10.90 -6.02
C LEU A 78 -5.09 10.11 -7.29
N ARG A 79 -4.90 8.80 -7.16
CA ARG A 79 -4.69 7.93 -8.32
C ARG A 79 -5.87 7.99 -9.29
N ALA A 80 -7.10 7.94 -8.80
CA ALA A 80 -8.29 8.06 -9.64
C ALA A 80 -8.32 9.39 -10.41
N ILE A 81 -7.96 10.49 -9.76
CA ILE A 81 -7.90 11.82 -10.39
C ILE A 81 -6.84 11.88 -11.49
N PHE A 82 -5.63 11.35 -11.25
CA PHE A 82 -4.47 11.53 -12.13
C PHE A 82 -4.23 10.40 -13.11
N SER A 83 -4.68 9.18 -12.85
CA SER A 83 -4.53 8.06 -13.79
C SER A 83 -5.74 7.85 -14.71
N GLY A 84 -6.82 8.59 -14.50
CA GLY A 84 -8.06 8.37 -15.24
C GLY A 84 -8.68 6.97 -14.98
N THR A 85 -8.22 6.27 -13.96
CA THR A 85 -8.80 4.99 -13.55
C THR A 85 -10.14 5.29 -12.89
N GLU A 86 -11.22 4.78 -13.47
CA GLU A 86 -12.53 4.87 -12.82
C GLU A 86 -12.43 4.24 -11.42
N ILE A 87 -12.83 4.98 -10.41
CA ILE A 87 -13.06 4.42 -9.09
C ILE A 87 -14.27 3.52 -9.28
N LYS A 88 -14.08 2.21 -9.35
CA LYS A 88 -15.20 1.29 -9.25
C LYS A 88 -15.93 1.63 -7.96
N GLU A 89 -17.25 1.75 -8.03
CA GLU A 89 -18.11 2.03 -6.85
C GLU A 89 -17.81 1.05 -5.70
N ASP A 90 -17.35 -0.15 -6.02
CA ASP A 90 -16.83 -1.14 -5.08
C ASP A 90 -15.65 -0.63 -4.22
N ILE A 91 -14.83 0.31 -4.70
CA ILE A 91 -13.70 0.85 -3.92
C ILE A 91 -14.18 1.82 -2.83
N VAL A 92 -15.27 2.54 -3.06
CA VAL A 92 -15.86 3.43 -2.04
C VAL A 92 -16.58 2.60 -0.97
N SER A 93 -17.13 1.44 -1.33
CA SER A 93 -17.79 0.51 -0.40
C SER A 93 -16.79 -0.35 0.37
N VAL A 94 -15.58 -0.57 -0.16
CA VAL A 94 -14.50 -1.37 0.46
C VAL A 94 -13.97 -0.75 1.76
N VAL A 95 -14.07 0.58 1.91
CA VAL A 95 -13.62 1.26 3.13
C VAL A 95 -14.50 0.94 4.35
N ASN A 96 -15.71 0.39 4.17
CA ASN A 96 -16.69 0.27 5.25
C ASN A 96 -17.34 -1.12 5.45
N SER A 97 -16.95 -2.18 4.75
CA SER A 97 -17.63 -3.47 4.93
C SER A 97 -16.70 -4.60 5.37
N SER A 98 -16.80 -4.95 6.66
CA SER A 98 -16.34 -6.23 7.20
C SER A 98 -16.86 -7.45 6.40
N ASP A 99 -17.97 -7.29 5.69
CA ASP A 99 -18.62 -8.34 4.90
C ASP A 99 -17.85 -8.77 3.64
N ASN A 100 -17.03 -7.88 3.08
CA ASN A 100 -16.30 -8.19 1.86
C ASN A 100 -15.14 -9.18 2.06
N TRP A 101 -14.51 -9.20 3.24
CA TRP A 101 -13.38 -10.10 3.50
C TRP A 101 -13.79 -11.57 3.51
N TYR A 102 -14.95 -11.91 4.01
CA TYR A 102 -15.44 -13.30 4.00
C TYR A 102 -15.61 -13.86 2.60
N SER A 103 -16.05 -13.05 1.64
CA SER A 103 -16.13 -13.46 0.22
C SER A 103 -14.75 -13.59 -0.42
N ARG A 104 -13.81 -12.73 -0.06
CA ARG A 104 -12.44 -12.70 -0.60
C ARG A 104 -11.58 -13.87 -0.13
N ILE A 105 -11.76 -14.33 1.12
CA ILE A 105 -11.01 -15.47 1.67
C ILE A 105 -11.58 -16.83 1.24
N ARG A 106 -12.82 -16.88 0.73
CA ARG A 106 -13.49 -18.11 0.35
C ARG A 106 -12.63 -19.11 -0.44
N PRO A 107 -11.82 -18.66 -1.44
CA PRO A 107 -10.97 -19.57 -2.21
C PRO A 107 -9.87 -20.27 -1.41
N VAL A 108 -9.47 -19.72 -0.27
CA VAL A 108 -8.33 -20.18 0.54
C VAL A 108 -8.70 -20.43 2.01
N LYS A 109 -9.99 -20.40 2.34
CA LYS A 109 -10.48 -20.48 3.72
C LYS A 109 -9.95 -21.71 4.45
N ASP A 110 -9.88 -22.86 3.79
CA ASP A 110 -9.45 -24.13 4.38
C ASP A 110 -7.93 -24.20 4.59
N ASP A 111 -7.18 -23.32 3.92
CA ASP A 111 -5.71 -23.23 4.00
C ASP A 111 -5.27 -22.25 5.12
N ILE A 112 -6.19 -21.47 5.67
CA ILE A 112 -5.90 -20.38 6.63
C ILE A 112 -6.40 -20.80 8.03
N LYS A 113 -5.51 -20.67 9.02
CA LYS A 113 -5.81 -20.83 10.45
C LYS A 113 -6.12 -19.51 11.14
N LEU A 114 -5.31 -18.49 10.84
CA LEU A 114 -5.50 -17.14 11.35
C LEU A 114 -5.28 -16.14 10.20
N PHE A 115 -6.15 -15.17 10.07
CA PHE A 115 -5.98 -14.06 9.14
C PHE A 115 -6.31 -12.74 9.80
N ILE A 116 -5.32 -11.88 9.89
CA ILE A 116 -5.43 -10.54 10.48
C ILE A 116 -5.12 -9.51 9.40
N ILE A 117 -5.98 -8.51 9.28
CA ILE A 117 -5.74 -7.31 8.48
C ILE A 117 -5.39 -6.13 9.38
N SER A 118 -4.50 -5.26 8.92
CA SER A 118 -4.01 -4.08 9.64
C SER A 118 -3.45 -3.05 8.65
N GLY A 119 -2.64 -2.11 9.11
CA GLY A 119 -1.95 -1.15 8.24
C GLY A 119 -2.91 -0.37 7.34
N VAL A 120 -2.61 -0.32 6.03
CA VAL A 120 -3.42 0.45 5.06
C VAL A 120 -4.80 -0.13 4.79
N LEU A 121 -5.10 -1.33 5.29
CA LEU A 121 -6.39 -2.01 5.15
C LEU A 121 -7.34 -1.72 6.33
N VAL A 122 -6.85 -1.04 7.38
CA VAL A 122 -7.63 -0.70 8.58
C VAL A 122 -7.41 0.77 8.92
N ASP A 123 -8.51 1.49 9.15
CA ASP A 123 -8.44 2.90 9.53
C ASP A 123 -7.70 3.07 10.86
N ASN A 124 -6.87 4.12 10.93
CA ASN A 124 -6.05 4.47 12.08
C ASN A 124 -5.01 3.42 12.53
N SER A 125 -4.79 2.38 11.74
CA SER A 125 -3.73 1.41 12.03
C SER A 125 -2.35 2.02 11.82
N SER A 126 -1.47 1.83 12.80
CA SER A 126 -0.06 2.23 12.74
C SER A 126 0.87 1.09 12.28
N SER A 127 0.31 -0.10 12.04
CA SER A 127 1.08 -1.26 11.58
C SER A 127 1.73 -1.03 10.22
N VAL A 128 2.97 -1.50 10.08
CA VAL A 128 3.67 -1.57 8.78
C VAL A 128 3.16 -2.76 7.96
N THR A 129 2.71 -3.82 8.63
CA THR A 129 2.15 -5.02 8.01
C THR A 129 0.67 -4.82 7.73
N ASP A 130 0.22 -5.16 6.54
CA ASP A 130 -1.17 -5.00 6.12
C ASP A 130 -1.98 -6.29 6.25
N MET A 131 -1.31 -7.45 6.06
CA MET A 131 -1.93 -8.77 6.21
C MET A 131 -0.98 -9.72 6.93
N LEU A 132 -1.45 -10.37 8.00
CA LEU A 132 -0.83 -11.53 8.61
C LEU A 132 -1.67 -12.75 8.28
N ILE A 133 -1.07 -13.72 7.58
CA ILE A 133 -1.73 -14.95 7.13
C ILE A 133 -1.01 -16.13 7.79
N VAL A 134 -1.73 -16.91 8.59
CA VAL A 134 -1.20 -18.13 9.21
C VAL A 134 -1.85 -19.34 8.56
N GLY A 135 -1.01 -20.20 8.00
CA GLY A 135 -1.43 -21.38 7.26
C GLY A 135 -0.21 -22.14 6.74
N ASP A 136 -0.37 -22.91 5.68
CA ASP A 136 0.77 -23.55 5.03
C ASP A 136 1.63 -22.51 4.31
N ASN A 137 2.78 -22.14 4.90
CA ASN A 137 3.70 -21.12 4.37
C ASN A 137 4.37 -21.53 3.04
N ASN A 138 4.36 -22.80 2.68
CA ASN A 138 4.83 -23.31 1.41
C ASN A 138 3.73 -23.32 0.32
N SER A 139 2.50 -22.93 0.69
CA SER A 139 1.38 -22.92 -0.23
C SER A 139 1.51 -21.83 -1.29
N HIS A 140 1.80 -22.23 -2.53
CA HIS A 140 1.73 -21.34 -3.68
C HIS A 140 0.34 -20.70 -3.85
N ARG A 141 -0.71 -21.38 -3.35
CA ARG A 141 -2.10 -20.91 -3.39
C ARG A 141 -2.31 -19.67 -2.51
N LEU A 142 -1.77 -19.68 -1.28
CA LEU A 142 -1.84 -18.50 -0.38
C LEU A 142 -1.06 -17.31 -0.94
N SER A 143 0.15 -17.52 -1.45
CA SER A 143 0.95 -16.46 -2.07
C SER A 143 0.26 -15.86 -3.29
N LYS A 144 -0.34 -16.69 -4.15
CA LYS A 144 -1.09 -16.25 -5.32
C LYS A 144 -2.36 -15.48 -4.94
N TRP A 145 -3.03 -15.93 -3.88
CA TRP A 145 -4.20 -15.24 -3.36
C TRP A 145 -3.82 -13.87 -2.78
N ALA A 146 -2.75 -13.78 -1.98
CA ALA A 146 -2.27 -12.51 -1.42
C ALA A 146 -1.92 -11.51 -2.53
N ALA A 147 -1.21 -11.95 -3.57
CA ALA A 147 -0.91 -11.12 -4.74
C ALA A 147 -2.17 -10.66 -5.51
N LYS A 148 -3.23 -11.49 -5.52
CA LYS A 148 -4.53 -11.06 -6.06
C LYS A 148 -5.16 -9.97 -5.22
N ILE A 149 -5.16 -10.10 -3.89
CA ILE A 149 -5.66 -9.06 -2.99
C ILE A 149 -4.94 -7.74 -3.22
N GLU A 150 -3.61 -7.75 -3.31
CA GLU A 150 -2.79 -6.58 -3.60
C GLU A 150 -3.21 -5.90 -4.93
N LYS A 151 -3.44 -6.70 -5.97
CA LYS A 151 -3.93 -6.20 -7.26
C LYS A 151 -5.34 -5.59 -7.15
N ASP A 152 -6.24 -6.23 -6.40
CA ASP A 152 -7.61 -5.76 -6.21
C ASP A 152 -7.64 -4.46 -5.40
N GLU A 153 -6.75 -4.30 -4.41
CA GLU A 153 -6.54 -3.05 -3.64
C GLU A 153 -5.86 -1.95 -4.46
N ALA A 154 -5.33 -2.27 -5.64
CA ALA A 154 -4.63 -1.34 -6.53
C ALA A 154 -3.46 -0.58 -5.86
N ARG A 155 -2.81 -1.19 -4.87
CA ARG A 155 -1.63 -0.66 -4.13
C ARG A 155 -0.76 -1.81 -3.64
N GLU A 156 0.51 -1.52 -3.34
CA GLU A 156 1.41 -2.45 -2.68
C GLU A 156 0.95 -2.74 -1.26
N LEU A 157 0.95 -4.03 -0.88
CA LEU A 157 0.62 -4.50 0.46
C LEU A 157 1.82 -5.22 1.08
N ASN A 158 2.11 -4.88 2.33
CA ASN A 158 3.06 -5.61 3.14
C ASN A 158 2.36 -6.79 3.81
N TYR A 159 2.60 -8.01 3.35
CA TYR A 159 2.01 -9.19 3.96
C TYR A 159 3.05 -10.23 4.36
N THR A 160 2.73 -11.01 5.35
CA THR A 160 3.53 -12.13 5.83
C THR A 160 2.67 -13.38 5.88
N ILE A 161 3.20 -14.48 5.34
CA ILE A 161 2.62 -15.81 5.46
C ILE A 161 3.55 -16.62 6.36
N MET A 162 3.03 -17.23 7.42
CA MET A 162 3.80 -18.06 8.33
C MET A 162 3.01 -19.33 8.71
N SER A 163 3.73 -20.35 9.16
CA SER A 163 3.09 -21.56 9.67
C SER A 163 2.53 -21.35 11.09
N PRO A 164 1.58 -22.20 11.53
CA PRO A 164 1.11 -22.18 12.92
C PRO A 164 2.23 -22.37 13.93
N GLU A 165 3.22 -23.22 13.64
CA GLU A 165 4.38 -23.47 14.48
C GLU A 165 5.26 -22.22 14.61
N GLU A 166 5.46 -21.49 13.51
CA GLU A 166 6.19 -20.23 13.53
C GLU A 166 5.44 -19.16 14.33
N LEU A 167 4.13 -19.05 14.18
CA LEU A 167 3.30 -18.15 14.97
C LEU A 167 3.46 -18.47 16.47
N TYR A 168 3.31 -19.73 16.86
CA TYR A 168 3.47 -20.17 18.26
C TYR A 168 4.86 -19.84 18.80
N TYR A 169 5.91 -20.14 18.05
CA TYR A 169 7.29 -19.82 18.41
C TYR A 169 7.50 -18.33 18.63
N ARG A 170 7.10 -17.50 17.67
CA ARG A 170 7.21 -16.05 17.77
C ARG A 170 6.40 -15.46 18.93
N SER A 171 5.21 -15.97 19.17
CA SER A 171 4.36 -15.55 20.29
C SER A 171 5.02 -15.86 21.64
N SER A 172 5.66 -17.04 21.78
CA SER A 172 6.36 -17.43 23.01
C SER A 172 7.55 -16.51 23.33
N LEU A 173 8.19 -15.94 22.30
CA LEU A 173 9.32 -15.00 22.43
C LEU A 173 8.89 -13.55 22.62
N LYS A 174 7.59 -13.26 22.65
CA LYS A 174 7.05 -11.87 22.63
C LYS A 174 7.66 -11.05 21.47
N ASP A 175 7.64 -11.65 20.29
CA ASP A 175 8.25 -11.08 19.08
C ASP A 175 7.65 -9.70 18.78
N LYS A 176 8.53 -8.71 18.55
CA LYS A 176 8.13 -7.32 18.28
C LYS A 176 7.31 -7.15 17.01
N PHE A 177 7.52 -8.04 16.03
CA PHE A 177 6.76 -8.02 14.78
C PHE A 177 5.29 -8.35 15.06
N LEU A 178 5.01 -9.43 15.78
CA LEU A 178 3.63 -9.80 16.18
C LEU A 178 3.03 -8.74 17.10
N ALA A 179 3.78 -8.25 18.08
CA ALA A 179 3.33 -7.19 18.98
C ALA A 179 2.89 -5.95 18.19
N SER A 180 3.65 -5.53 17.17
CA SER A 180 3.33 -4.36 16.36
C SER A 180 2.02 -4.48 15.57
N ILE A 181 1.60 -5.70 15.22
CA ILE A 181 0.33 -5.96 14.54
C ILE A 181 -0.81 -5.97 15.56
N ILE A 182 -0.62 -6.68 16.69
CA ILE A 182 -1.66 -6.88 17.70
C ILE A 182 -1.96 -5.58 18.48
N GLU A 183 -0.95 -4.76 18.77
CA GLU A 183 -1.08 -3.50 19.50
C GLU A 183 -1.63 -2.36 18.61
N SER A 184 -1.57 -2.50 17.29
CA SER A 184 -2.17 -1.52 16.36
C SER A 184 -3.64 -1.85 16.11
N GLU A 185 -4.39 -0.86 15.56
CA GLU A 185 -5.73 -1.15 15.05
C GLU A 185 -5.66 -2.24 13.99
N ASN A 186 -6.39 -3.33 14.24
CA ASN A 186 -6.42 -4.51 13.38
C ASN A 186 -7.81 -5.15 13.38
N ARG A 187 -8.05 -6.07 12.45
CA ARG A 187 -9.26 -6.90 12.42
C ARG A 187 -8.89 -8.35 12.16
N ILE A 188 -9.35 -9.23 13.02
CA ILE A 188 -9.24 -10.68 12.82
C ILE A 188 -10.39 -11.11 11.91
N ILE A 189 -10.07 -11.67 10.75
CA ILE A 189 -11.03 -12.12 9.76
C ILE A 189 -11.28 -13.64 9.87
N VAL A 190 -10.23 -14.39 10.16
CA VAL A 190 -10.28 -15.84 10.44
C VAL A 190 -9.50 -16.12 11.71
N ASP A 191 -10.06 -16.92 12.59
CA ASP A 191 -9.40 -17.53 13.72
C ASP A 191 -10.07 -18.91 13.93
N THR A 192 -9.34 -19.99 13.68
CA THR A 192 -9.86 -21.35 13.78
C THR A 192 -9.61 -21.98 15.17
N ASP A 193 -8.84 -21.30 16.02
CA ASP A 193 -8.48 -21.81 17.35
C ASP A 193 -9.35 -21.20 18.47
N ASN A 194 -10.33 -20.35 18.08
CA ASN A 194 -11.34 -19.76 18.96
C ASN A 194 -12.75 -20.26 18.66
#